data_8a6a6bd53c1054d26d93317d4c05f97f
#
_entry.id   8a6a6bd53c1054d26d93317d4c05f97f
#
_cell.length_a   1.000
_cell.length_b   1.000
_cell.length_c   1.000
_cell.angle_alpha   90.00
_cell.angle_beta   90.00
_cell.angle_gamma   90.00
#
_symmetry.space_group_name_H-M   'P 1'
#
loop_
_entity.id
_entity.type
_entity.pdbx_description
1 polymer ?
#
loop_
_entity_poly.entity_id
_entity_poly.type
_entity_poly.pdbx_seq_one_letter_code
_entity_poly.pdbx_strand_id
1 'polypeptide(L)' 'MAKRKNEYVESDIDILDLDSDITKILRAKDINTVGLVWTQTRKSLKELGLKDSDIKQVIIKLQLLGLDLNKKIYS' A
#
# COMPACT_ATOMS: atom_id res chain seq x y z
N MET A 1 22.02 6.05 -9.30
CA MET A 1 21.48 6.07 -9.13
C MET A 1 20.61 6.29 -9.11
N ALA A 2 20.30 6.28 -9.11
CA ALA A 2 19.50 6.46 -9.02
C ALA A 2 18.46 6.53 -8.95
N LYS A 3 17.91 6.45 -8.85
CA LYS A 3 16.93 6.52 -8.84
C LYS A 3 16.09 6.35 -8.17
N ARG A 4 15.74 6.55 -7.57
CA ARG A 4 15.01 6.30 -6.96
C ARG A 4 13.90 6.80 -6.92
N LYS A 5 13.08 6.52 -7.43
CA LYS A 5 12.03 7.12 -7.36
C LYS A 5 11.31 6.87 -6.21
N ASN A 6 11.09 5.87 -5.72
CA ASN A 6 10.34 5.59 -4.57
C ASN A 6 11.14 4.90 -3.56
N GLU A 7 11.79 5.64 -2.71
CA GLU A 7 12.53 5.07 -1.64
C GLU A 7 11.65 4.36 -0.66
N TYR A 8 10.34 4.65 -0.69
CA TYR A 8 9.45 4.08 0.31
C TYR A 8 8.97 2.69 -0.02
N VAL A 9 9.20 2.19 -1.22
CA VAL A 9 8.64 0.90 -1.60
C VAL A 9 9.16 -0.25 -0.76
N GLU A 10 10.36 -0.14 -0.23
CA GLU A 10 10.90 -1.20 0.61
C GLU A 10 10.64 -0.97 2.09
N SER A 11 10.02 0.14 2.42
CA SER A 11 9.72 0.45 3.81
C SER A 11 8.55 -0.38 4.31
N ASP A 12 8.51 -0.59 5.60
CA ASP A 12 7.41 -1.32 6.22
C ASP A 12 6.11 -0.53 6.06
N ILE A 13 5.00 -1.24 6.02
CA ILE A 13 3.70 -0.59 5.88
C ILE A 13 3.37 0.31 7.06
N ASP A 14 4.06 0.17 8.17
CA ASP A 14 3.84 1.03 9.33
C ASP A 14 4.00 2.50 8.98
N ILE A 15 4.86 2.83 8.02
CA ILE A 15 5.05 4.24 7.67
C ILE A 15 3.82 4.85 7.04
N LEU A 16 2.87 4.03 6.61
CA LEU A 16 1.63 4.53 6.04
C LEU A 16 0.66 4.98 7.11
N ASP A 17 0.91 4.61 8.36
CA ASP A 17 0.07 5.02 9.49
C ASP A 17 -1.38 4.63 9.25
N LEU A 18 -1.59 3.39 8.84
CA LEU A 18 -2.94 2.86 8.61
C LEU A 18 -3.54 2.40 9.91
N ASP A 19 -4.88 2.29 9.93
CA ASP A 19 -5.56 1.75 11.10
C ASP A 19 -5.02 0.35 11.40
N SER A 20 -5.03 -0.03 12.66
CA SER A 20 -4.47 -1.31 13.06
C SER A 20 -5.19 -2.48 12.40
N ASP A 21 -6.50 -2.35 12.19
CA ASP A 21 -7.25 -3.42 11.52
C ASP A 21 -6.75 -3.63 10.10
N ILE A 22 -6.50 -2.54 9.39
CA ILE A 22 -6.00 -2.61 8.02
C ILE A 22 -4.62 -3.24 8.03
N THR A 23 -3.76 -2.80 8.92
CA THR A 23 -2.41 -3.31 9.02
C THR A 23 -2.43 -4.81 9.30
N LYS A 24 -3.29 -5.25 10.21
CA LYS A 24 -3.38 -6.67 10.53
C LYS A 24 -3.78 -7.50 9.33
N ILE A 25 -4.74 -7.02 8.56
CA ILE A 25 -5.20 -7.75 7.38
C ILE A 25 -4.07 -7.85 6.37
N LEU A 26 -3.35 -6.77 6.16
CA LEU A 26 -2.26 -6.77 5.20
C LEU A 26 -1.15 -7.72 5.63
N ARG A 27 -0.78 -7.68 6.90
CA ARG A 27 0.29 -8.54 7.39
C ARG A 27 -0.12 -10.01 7.35
N ALA A 28 -1.39 -10.30 7.56
CA ALA A 28 -1.86 -11.67 7.50
C ALA A 28 -1.71 -12.24 6.09
N LYS A 29 -1.59 -11.38 5.10
CA LYS A 29 -1.41 -11.80 3.71
C LYS A 29 0.02 -11.54 3.24
N ASP A 30 0.95 -11.35 4.17
CA ASP A 30 2.35 -11.11 3.86
C ASP A 30 2.58 -9.83 3.06
N ILE A 31 1.68 -8.89 3.16
CA ILE A 31 1.85 -7.59 2.51
C ILE A 31 2.44 -6.68 3.57
N ASN A 32 3.75 -6.74 3.71
CA ASN A 32 4.44 -6.05 4.80
C ASN A 32 5.18 -4.79 4.37
N THR A 33 5.28 -4.53 3.09
CA THR A 33 6.00 -3.34 2.64
C THR A 33 5.09 -2.46 1.83
N VAL A 34 5.48 -1.19 1.74
CA VAL A 34 4.73 -0.21 0.97
C VAL A 34 4.62 -0.64 -0.49
N GLY A 35 5.70 -1.18 -1.05
CA GLY A 35 5.68 -1.62 -2.43
C GLY A 35 4.67 -2.71 -2.68
N LEU A 36 4.53 -3.64 -1.74
CA LEU A 36 3.56 -4.71 -1.89
C LEU A 36 2.13 -4.18 -1.86
N VAL A 37 1.88 -3.16 -1.04
CA VAL A 37 0.57 -2.52 -1.01
C VAL A 37 0.33 -1.74 -2.30
N TRP A 38 1.34 -1.04 -2.75
CA TRP A 38 1.25 -0.17 -3.91
C TRP A 38 0.85 -0.93 -5.16
N THR A 39 1.30 -2.17 -5.29
CA THR A 39 1.01 -2.95 -6.48
C THR A 39 -0.33 -3.67 -6.44
N GLN A 40 -1.06 -3.55 -5.33
CA GLN A 40 -2.38 -4.16 -5.24
C GLN A 40 -3.40 -3.35 -6.01
N THR A 41 -4.50 -4.01 -6.41
CA THR A 41 -5.62 -3.32 -7.02
C THR A 41 -6.70 -3.13 -5.96
N ARG A 42 -7.67 -2.29 -6.25
CA ARG A 42 -8.80 -2.14 -5.35
C ARG A 42 -9.50 -3.47 -5.16
N LYS A 43 -9.63 -4.22 -6.24
CA LYS A 43 -10.29 -5.51 -6.18
C LYS A 43 -9.54 -6.46 -5.26
N SER A 44 -8.21 -6.52 -5.39
CA SER A 44 -7.47 -7.44 -4.55
C SER A 44 -7.52 -7.01 -3.09
N LEU A 45 -7.51 -5.72 -2.81
CA LEU A 45 -7.63 -5.26 -1.44
C LEU A 45 -8.99 -5.63 -0.86
N LYS A 46 -10.04 -5.53 -1.66
CA LYS A 46 -11.35 -5.95 -1.20
C LYS A 46 -11.39 -7.44 -0.90
N GLU A 47 -10.73 -8.21 -1.72
CA GLU A 47 -10.69 -9.66 -1.52
C GLU A 47 -9.94 -10.04 -0.25
N LEU A 48 -9.07 -9.17 0.22
CA LEU A 48 -8.38 -9.40 1.48
C LEU A 48 -9.27 -9.14 2.68
N GLY A 49 -10.39 -8.45 2.46
CA GLY A 49 -11.30 -8.16 3.54
C GLY A 49 -11.39 -6.69 3.89
N LEU A 50 -10.76 -5.82 3.11
CA LEU A 50 -10.82 -4.39 3.39
C LEU A 50 -12.13 -3.80 2.89
N LYS A 51 -12.66 -2.83 3.63
CA LYS A 51 -13.84 -2.12 3.21
C LYS A 51 -13.46 -0.99 2.28
N ASP A 52 -14.44 -0.42 1.60
CA ASP A 52 -14.19 0.71 0.71
C ASP A 52 -13.50 1.86 1.45
N SER A 53 -13.91 2.14 2.68
CA SER A 53 -13.29 3.21 3.43
C SER A 53 -11.83 2.88 3.77
N ASP A 54 -11.55 1.61 4.03
CA ASP A 54 -10.19 1.18 4.32
C ASP A 54 -9.31 1.32 3.08
N ILE A 55 -9.85 0.94 1.93
CA ILE A 55 -9.12 1.05 0.69
C ILE A 55 -8.83 2.50 0.37
N LYS A 56 -9.81 3.37 0.62
CA LYS A 56 -9.61 4.79 0.40
C LYS A 56 -8.50 5.32 1.29
N GLN A 57 -8.44 4.87 2.53
CA GLN A 57 -7.38 5.29 3.42
C GLN A 57 -6.01 4.85 2.89
N VAL A 58 -5.93 3.62 2.41
CA VAL A 58 -4.68 3.13 1.83
C VAL A 58 -4.26 4.01 0.65
N ILE A 59 -5.20 4.32 -0.22
CA ILE A 59 -4.90 5.14 -1.40
C ILE A 59 -4.39 6.51 -0.98
N ILE A 60 -5.06 7.13 -0.03
CA ILE A 60 -4.66 8.45 0.42
C ILE A 60 -3.26 8.44 1.00
N LYS A 61 -2.97 7.43 1.83
CA LYS A 61 -1.66 7.36 2.45
C LYS A 61 -0.57 7.13 1.41
N LEU A 62 -0.86 6.30 0.41
CA LEU A 62 0.11 6.09 -0.67
C LEU A 62 0.35 7.38 -1.44
N GLN A 63 -0.71 8.13 -1.69
CA GLN A 63 -0.57 9.38 -2.43
C GLN A 63 0.28 10.39 -1.68
N LEU A 64 0.25 10.35 -0.36
CA LEU A 64 1.10 11.23 0.44
C LEU A 64 2.58 10.93 0.23
N LEU A 65 2.89 9.72 -0.19
CA LEU A 65 4.26 9.32 -0.50
C LEU A 65 4.57 9.45 -1.98
N GLY A 66 3.64 9.98 -2.76
CA GLY A 66 3.83 10.11 -4.19
C GLY A 66 3.52 8.86 -4.97
N LEU A 67 2.80 7.91 -4.35
CA LEU A 67 2.46 6.65 -5.00
C LEU A 67 0.96 6.58 -5.25
N ASP A 68 0.58 5.93 -6.33
CA ASP A 68 -0.82 5.65 -6.61
C ASP A 68 -1.05 4.16 -6.58
N LEU A 69 -2.22 3.76 -6.09
CA LEU A 69 -2.53 2.35 -6.03
C LEU A 69 -2.51 1.74 -7.42
N ASN A 70 -1.94 0.56 -7.51
CA ASN A 70 -1.91 -0.20 -8.75
C ASN A 70 -1.14 0.49 -9.88
N LYS A 71 -0.26 1.38 -9.53
CA LYS A 71 0.62 1.98 -10.53
C LYS A 71 1.73 1.03 -10.83
N LYS A 72 2.09 0.94 -12.08
CA LYS A 72 3.20 0.07 -12.43
C LYS A 72 4.50 0.68 -11.96
N ILE A 73 5.34 -0.16 -11.42
CA ILE A 73 6.59 0.30 -10.90
C ILE A 73 7.50 0.80 -12.00
N TYR A 74 7.41 0.14 -13.11
CA TYR A 74 8.29 0.50 -14.14
C TYR A 74 7.78 1.63 -14.93
N SER A 75 6.86 2.06 -15.07
CA SER A 75 6.39 3.02 -16.01
C SER A 75 7.46 3.95 -16.55
#